data_8972d07868748f477292c75ad4ebf5b2
#
_entry.id   8972d07868748f477292c75ad4ebf5b2
#
_cell.length_a   1.000
_cell.length_b   1.000
_cell.length_c   1.000
_cell.angle_alpha   90.00
_cell.angle_beta   90.00
_cell.angle_gamma   90.00
#
_symmetry.space_group_name_H-M   'P 1'
#
loop_
_entity.id
_entity.type
_entity.pdbx_description
1 polymer ?
#
loop_
_entity_poly.entity_id
_entity_poly.type
_entity_poly.pdbx_seq_one_letter_code
_entity_poly.pdbx_strand_id
1 'polypeptide(L)'
;MKLVHNAKKALYIFVAKYFRFWANISLRRWHPRIIAITGSVGKTTMLHLTETQFDHDAHYSHFANSAFGVAFDIVGLRGVTTSKWRWLYLFIAVPVRSFFYTHTEDFYIVEIDGERPRETTLLAEWLKPEVTIWVSLGRSHAVYYDKLVASGAFANVDDAIAYEFASLARHAKKLVIIDGASKLMQQQTEKIDAKVIAVSKSALRAYHVRPESTTFEMTSGDFTFHDPMPMENYLQLAMLEELMQYLGRDITHDLRSFIVPVGRNHFLRGAHGVKLIDSTYNAHLISMKSMVNMLSEMKIAHKWAVIGDMVEQGASEAEEHTKLGELLADSDFEQIVLVGRRVTQYTLPVIEQDGRHTVVSFTKTQDALDYLQQHLKGEETVLFKGSQYLEWVVEKLLADPTDTAFLARQDKAARKRRATWGLN
;
A
#
# COMPACT_ATOMS: atom_id res chain seq x y z
N MET A 1 32.26 -7.04 -6.56
CA MET A 1 30.86 -6.73 -6.16
C MET A 1 30.05 -6.03 -7.27
N LYS A 2 30.50 -4.94 -7.92
CA LYS A 2 29.75 -4.23 -8.99
C LYS A 2 29.38 -5.13 -10.19
N LEU A 3 30.27 -6.01 -10.66
CA LEU A 3 30.03 -6.93 -11.79
C LEU A 3 28.90 -7.93 -11.50
N VAL A 4 28.86 -8.52 -10.32
CA VAL A 4 27.83 -9.49 -9.92
C VAL A 4 26.47 -8.80 -9.78
N HIS A 5 26.44 -7.56 -9.30
CA HIS A 5 25.22 -6.78 -9.20
C HIS A 5 24.65 -6.42 -10.58
N ASN A 6 25.52 -5.98 -11.51
CA ASN A 6 25.13 -5.66 -12.88
C ASN A 6 24.66 -6.91 -13.63
N ALA A 7 25.29 -8.07 -13.43
CA ALA A 7 24.86 -9.34 -14.01
C ALA A 7 23.48 -9.79 -13.51
N LYS A 8 23.21 -9.65 -12.19
CA LYS A 8 21.88 -9.94 -11.62
C LYS A 8 20.81 -9.02 -12.18
N LYS A 9 21.09 -7.73 -12.35
CA LYS A 9 20.15 -6.76 -12.93
C LYS A 9 19.87 -7.06 -14.41
N ALA A 10 20.90 -7.39 -15.18
CA ALA A 10 20.77 -7.78 -16.58
C ALA A 10 19.94 -9.06 -16.73
N LEU A 11 20.19 -10.06 -15.90
CA LEU A 11 19.42 -11.31 -15.86
C LEU A 11 17.95 -11.05 -15.50
N TYR A 12 17.68 -10.19 -14.51
CA TYR A 12 16.31 -9.80 -14.15
C TYR A 12 15.56 -9.22 -15.34
N ILE A 13 16.15 -8.25 -16.02
CA ILE A 13 15.53 -7.61 -17.19
C ILE A 13 15.32 -8.62 -18.35
N PHE A 14 16.28 -9.50 -18.57
CA PHE A 14 16.16 -10.53 -19.61
C PHE A 14 15.00 -11.49 -19.33
N VAL A 15 14.90 -11.99 -18.11
CA VAL A 15 13.81 -12.89 -17.69
C VAL A 15 12.47 -12.17 -17.72
N ALA A 16 12.41 -10.90 -17.30
CA ALA A 16 11.19 -10.09 -17.41
C ALA A 16 10.72 -9.93 -18.86
N LYS A 17 11.65 -9.66 -19.79
CA LYS A 17 11.36 -9.58 -21.23
C LYS A 17 10.86 -10.91 -21.80
N TYR A 18 11.41 -12.05 -21.35
CA TYR A 18 10.93 -13.37 -21.76
C TYR A 18 9.47 -13.60 -21.37
N PHE A 19 9.10 -13.39 -20.11
CA PHE A 19 7.72 -13.57 -19.67
C PHE A 19 6.77 -12.54 -20.28
N ARG A 20 7.21 -11.29 -20.42
CA ARG A 20 6.46 -10.25 -21.14
C ARG A 20 6.16 -10.65 -22.58
N PHE A 21 7.11 -11.25 -23.31
CA PHE A 21 6.91 -11.69 -24.68
C PHE A 21 5.74 -12.67 -24.79
N TRP A 22 5.74 -13.69 -23.93
CA TRP A 22 4.67 -14.68 -23.92
C TRP A 22 3.34 -14.09 -23.43
N ALA A 23 3.33 -13.37 -22.30
CA ALA A 23 2.13 -12.73 -21.80
C ALA A 23 1.51 -11.74 -22.80
N ASN A 24 2.33 -11.09 -23.64
CA ASN A 24 1.86 -10.20 -24.68
C ASN A 24 1.04 -10.91 -25.78
N ILE A 25 1.25 -12.21 -26.02
CA ILE A 25 0.41 -13.01 -26.91
C ILE A 25 -1.01 -13.13 -26.33
N SER A 26 -1.12 -13.45 -25.03
CA SER A 26 -2.42 -13.48 -24.35
C SER A 26 -3.07 -12.09 -24.33
N LEU A 27 -2.34 -11.05 -23.99
CA LEU A 27 -2.84 -9.68 -23.92
C LEU A 27 -3.36 -9.18 -25.29
N ARG A 28 -2.68 -9.51 -26.37
CA ARG A 28 -3.12 -9.18 -27.74
C ARG A 28 -4.36 -9.93 -28.20
N ARG A 29 -4.64 -11.10 -27.65
CA ARG A 29 -5.86 -11.87 -27.94
C ARG A 29 -7.03 -11.36 -27.11
N TRP A 30 -6.76 -10.98 -25.87
CA TRP A 30 -7.75 -10.47 -24.93
C TRP A 30 -8.22 -9.05 -25.30
N HIS A 31 -7.30 -8.14 -25.69
CA HIS A 31 -7.58 -6.74 -26.03
C HIS A 31 -8.34 -5.94 -24.96
N PRO A 32 -7.99 -6.04 -23.66
CA PRO A 32 -8.74 -5.33 -22.63
C PRO A 32 -8.50 -3.83 -22.68
N ARG A 33 -9.44 -3.06 -22.13
CA ARG A 33 -9.21 -1.68 -21.73
C ARG A 33 -8.40 -1.72 -20.44
N ILE A 34 -7.18 -1.13 -20.43
CA ILE A 34 -6.26 -1.21 -19.30
C ILE A 34 -6.38 0.03 -18.43
N ILE A 35 -6.69 -0.16 -17.14
CA ILE A 35 -6.66 0.86 -16.11
C ILE A 35 -5.51 0.54 -15.18
N ALA A 36 -4.47 1.42 -15.14
CA ALA A 36 -3.32 1.24 -14.28
C ALA A 36 -3.45 2.11 -13.01
N ILE A 37 -3.21 1.50 -11.87
CA ILE A 37 -3.22 2.16 -10.56
C ILE A 37 -1.79 2.17 -10.02
N THR A 38 -1.27 3.36 -9.66
CA THR A 38 0.07 3.52 -9.12
C THR A 38 0.12 4.53 -7.99
N GLY A 39 1.25 4.60 -7.29
CA GLY A 39 1.49 5.52 -6.18
C GLY A 39 2.18 4.87 -5.00
N SER A 40 2.58 5.66 -4.03
CA SER A 40 3.31 5.19 -2.84
C SER A 40 2.42 4.43 -1.86
N VAL A 41 1.19 4.92 -1.64
CA VAL A 41 0.22 4.38 -0.68
C VAL A 41 -1.17 4.38 -1.31
N GLY A 42 -2.07 3.46 -0.88
CA GLY A 42 -3.47 3.45 -1.29
C GLY A 42 -3.77 2.73 -2.62
N LYS A 43 -2.78 2.22 -3.34
CA LYS A 43 -2.95 1.46 -4.59
C LYS A 43 -3.92 0.29 -4.46
N THR A 44 -3.66 -0.59 -3.49
CA THR A 44 -4.49 -1.78 -3.26
C THR A 44 -5.91 -1.40 -2.81
N THR A 45 -6.05 -0.36 -1.98
CA THR A 45 -7.36 0.17 -1.61
C THR A 45 -8.13 0.67 -2.85
N MET A 46 -7.46 1.39 -3.75
CA MET A 46 -8.06 1.84 -5.02
C MET A 46 -8.44 0.66 -5.90
N LEU A 47 -7.62 -0.40 -5.98
CA LEU A 47 -7.93 -1.62 -6.72
C LEU A 47 -9.20 -2.28 -6.19
N HIS A 48 -9.32 -2.46 -4.86
CA HIS A 48 -10.51 -3.03 -4.24
C HIS A 48 -11.74 -2.11 -4.36
N LEU A 49 -11.57 -0.79 -4.35
CA LEU A 49 -12.66 0.14 -4.63
C LEU A 49 -13.16 0.01 -6.07
N THR A 50 -12.28 -0.13 -7.05
CA THR A 50 -12.72 -0.40 -8.43
C THR A 50 -13.44 -1.74 -8.54
N GLU A 51 -13.03 -2.76 -7.79
CA GLU A 51 -13.69 -4.07 -7.75
C GLU A 51 -15.16 -3.97 -7.33
N THR A 52 -15.52 -3.09 -6.39
CA THR A 52 -16.92 -2.85 -5.99
C THR A 52 -17.77 -2.24 -7.11
N GLN A 53 -17.16 -1.66 -8.15
CA GLN A 53 -17.86 -0.96 -9.22
C GLN A 53 -17.93 -1.76 -10.53
N PHE A 54 -16.97 -2.64 -10.78
CA PHE A 54 -16.87 -3.36 -12.07
C PHE A 54 -17.27 -4.84 -11.96
N ASP A 55 -17.27 -5.39 -10.73
CA ASP A 55 -17.62 -6.79 -10.47
C ASP A 55 -16.88 -7.74 -11.46
N HIS A 56 -17.63 -8.51 -12.25
CA HIS A 56 -17.10 -9.49 -13.20
C HIS A 56 -16.66 -8.89 -14.54
N ASP A 57 -16.89 -7.60 -14.79
CA ASP A 57 -16.51 -6.94 -16.04
C ASP A 57 -14.99 -6.72 -16.15
N ALA A 58 -14.26 -6.86 -15.05
CA ALA A 58 -12.83 -6.61 -14.99
C ALA A 58 -12.05 -7.76 -14.35
N HIS A 59 -10.84 -7.97 -14.87
CA HIS A 59 -9.80 -8.77 -14.23
C HIS A 59 -8.90 -7.88 -13.37
N TYR A 60 -8.60 -8.29 -12.12
CA TYR A 60 -7.87 -7.50 -11.13
C TYR A 60 -6.54 -8.15 -10.76
N SER A 61 -5.48 -7.36 -10.72
CA SER A 61 -4.14 -7.86 -10.44
C SER A 61 -3.82 -7.96 -8.93
N HIS A 62 -4.66 -8.64 -8.13
CA HIS A 62 -4.57 -8.69 -6.67
C HIS A 62 -3.21 -9.12 -6.08
N PHE A 63 -2.40 -9.87 -6.81
CA PHE A 63 -1.11 -10.40 -6.33
C PHE A 63 0.04 -10.12 -7.29
N ALA A 64 -0.14 -9.14 -8.19
CA ALA A 64 0.72 -8.94 -9.34
C ALA A 64 0.95 -7.46 -9.61
N ASN A 65 1.91 -6.84 -8.92
CA ASN A 65 2.24 -5.41 -9.05
C ASN A 65 3.64 -5.16 -9.61
N SER A 66 4.39 -6.21 -9.96
CA SER A 66 5.77 -6.17 -10.49
C SER A 66 5.86 -6.64 -11.94
N ALA A 67 7.00 -6.41 -12.59
CA ALA A 67 7.22 -6.82 -13.98
C ALA A 67 7.01 -8.32 -14.25
N PHE A 68 7.31 -9.19 -13.28
CA PHE A 68 7.02 -10.63 -13.38
C PHE A 68 5.56 -10.93 -13.01
N GLY A 69 5.09 -10.32 -11.92
CA GLY A 69 3.75 -10.56 -11.41
C GLY A 69 2.69 -10.28 -12.46
N VAL A 70 2.76 -9.12 -13.11
CA VAL A 70 1.82 -8.72 -14.18
C VAL A 70 1.84 -9.70 -15.36
N ALA A 71 3.04 -10.17 -15.76
CA ALA A 71 3.14 -11.14 -16.84
C ALA A 71 2.50 -12.50 -16.49
N PHE A 72 2.63 -12.94 -15.24
CA PHE A 72 2.01 -14.18 -14.77
C PHE A 72 0.49 -14.02 -14.63
N ASP A 73 0.04 -12.90 -14.12
CA ASP A 73 -1.37 -12.58 -13.92
C ASP A 73 -2.14 -12.62 -15.25
N ILE A 74 -1.62 -11.98 -16.31
CA ILE A 74 -2.21 -11.98 -17.66
C ILE A 74 -2.42 -13.40 -18.23
N VAL A 75 -1.62 -14.37 -17.82
CA VAL A 75 -1.80 -15.76 -18.23
C VAL A 75 -2.46 -16.64 -17.15
N GLY A 76 -3.07 -16.02 -16.15
CA GLY A 76 -3.78 -16.69 -15.06
C GLY A 76 -2.90 -17.54 -14.15
N LEU A 77 -1.64 -17.10 -13.91
CA LEU A 77 -0.70 -17.75 -13.01
C LEU A 77 -0.41 -16.84 -11.81
N ARG A 78 -0.28 -17.43 -10.63
CA ARG A 78 0.15 -16.70 -9.44
C ARG A 78 1.68 -16.59 -9.38
N GLY A 79 2.13 -15.45 -8.82
CA GLY A 79 3.51 -15.03 -8.70
C GLY A 79 4.46 -16.04 -8.05
N VAL A 80 5.72 -15.68 -8.04
CA VAL A 80 6.83 -16.57 -7.70
C VAL A 80 7.01 -16.68 -6.20
N THR A 81 7.20 -17.90 -5.74
CA THR A 81 7.73 -18.21 -4.42
C THR A 81 9.26 -18.36 -4.49
N THR A 82 9.91 -18.55 -3.37
CA THR A 82 11.36 -18.82 -3.26
C THR A 82 11.79 -20.18 -3.87
N SER A 83 10.86 -20.98 -4.39
CA SER A 83 11.11 -22.31 -4.93
C SER A 83 11.71 -22.29 -6.34
N LYS A 84 12.89 -22.91 -6.51
CA LYS A 84 13.53 -23.08 -7.81
C LYS A 84 12.70 -23.91 -8.78
N TRP A 85 11.98 -24.93 -8.29
CA TRP A 85 11.10 -25.79 -9.08
C TRP A 85 9.91 -25.02 -9.62
N ARG A 86 9.40 -24.05 -8.85
CA ARG A 86 8.32 -23.15 -9.32
C ARG A 86 8.78 -22.28 -10.48
N TRP A 87 10.03 -21.80 -10.47
CA TRP A 87 10.59 -21.07 -11.59
C TRP A 87 10.67 -21.93 -12.86
N LEU A 88 11.19 -23.17 -12.75
CA LEU A 88 11.23 -24.08 -13.89
C LEU A 88 9.84 -24.35 -14.47
N TYR A 89 8.86 -24.58 -13.60
CA TYR A 89 7.47 -24.70 -14.00
C TYR A 89 6.98 -23.45 -14.77
N LEU A 90 7.24 -22.23 -14.27
CA LEU A 90 6.79 -20.99 -14.88
C LEU A 90 7.40 -20.76 -16.28
N PHE A 91 8.67 -21.13 -16.49
CA PHE A 91 9.30 -21.04 -17.81
C PHE A 91 8.60 -21.88 -18.89
N ILE A 92 7.91 -22.94 -18.49
CA ILE A 92 7.12 -23.81 -19.39
C ILE A 92 5.66 -23.39 -19.40
N ALA A 93 5.08 -23.15 -18.23
CA ALA A 93 3.65 -22.89 -18.09
C ALA A 93 3.22 -21.56 -18.71
N VAL A 94 4.04 -20.49 -18.59
CA VAL A 94 3.71 -19.18 -19.17
C VAL A 94 3.58 -19.26 -20.71
N PRO A 95 4.55 -19.82 -21.48
CA PRO A 95 4.38 -20.04 -22.90
C PRO A 95 3.10 -20.82 -23.27
N VAL A 96 2.87 -21.95 -22.60
CA VAL A 96 1.70 -22.80 -22.89
C VAL A 96 0.40 -22.03 -22.62
N ARG A 97 0.26 -21.44 -21.43
CA ARG A 97 -0.95 -20.71 -21.05
C ARG A 97 -1.18 -19.47 -21.92
N SER A 98 -0.15 -18.85 -22.46
CA SER A 98 -0.30 -17.69 -23.35
C SER A 98 -1.13 -17.98 -24.62
N PHE A 99 -1.22 -19.25 -25.02
CA PHE A 99 -2.05 -19.67 -26.16
C PHE A 99 -3.45 -20.20 -25.75
N PHE A 100 -3.56 -20.76 -24.54
CA PHE A 100 -4.78 -21.49 -24.15
C PHE A 100 -5.61 -20.78 -23.09
N TYR A 101 -5.00 -19.90 -22.27
CA TYR A 101 -5.75 -19.16 -21.28
C TYR A 101 -6.57 -18.06 -21.95
N THR A 102 -7.84 -17.99 -21.64
CA THR A 102 -8.78 -17.01 -22.20
C THR A 102 -9.33 -16.13 -21.11
N HIS A 103 -9.50 -14.88 -21.43
CA HIS A 103 -10.18 -13.89 -20.64
C HIS A 103 -11.52 -13.56 -21.28
N THR A 104 -12.50 -13.22 -20.45
CA THR A 104 -13.85 -12.80 -20.86
C THR A 104 -14.15 -11.38 -20.48
N GLU A 105 -13.34 -10.80 -19.60
CA GLU A 105 -13.50 -9.47 -19.03
C GLU A 105 -13.09 -8.38 -20.03
N ASP A 106 -13.83 -7.27 -20.06
CA ASP A 106 -13.57 -6.12 -20.94
C ASP A 106 -12.41 -5.25 -20.43
N PHE A 107 -12.16 -5.30 -19.12
CA PHE A 107 -11.16 -4.46 -18.45
C PHE A 107 -10.06 -5.29 -17.79
N TYR A 108 -8.85 -4.73 -17.81
CA TYR A 108 -7.75 -5.15 -16.96
C TYR A 108 -7.37 -4.02 -16.02
N ILE A 109 -7.68 -4.18 -14.74
CA ILE A 109 -7.36 -3.20 -13.71
C ILE A 109 -6.11 -3.69 -12.97
N VAL A 110 -4.99 -2.97 -13.15
CA VAL A 110 -3.68 -3.43 -12.71
C VAL A 110 -3.03 -2.46 -11.73
N GLU A 111 -2.68 -2.98 -10.55
CA GLU A 111 -1.82 -2.28 -9.60
C GLU A 111 -0.36 -2.38 -10.04
N ILE A 112 0.34 -1.23 -10.14
CA ILE A 112 1.75 -1.17 -10.52
C ILE A 112 2.54 -0.46 -9.44
N ASP A 113 3.55 -1.15 -8.91
CA ASP A 113 4.44 -0.59 -7.92
C ASP A 113 5.72 -0.02 -8.56
N GLY A 114 6.27 1.04 -7.94
CA GLY A 114 7.53 1.65 -8.28
C GLY A 114 8.65 1.25 -7.31
N GLU A 115 8.70 -0.01 -6.88
CA GLU A 115 9.71 -0.46 -5.92
C GLU A 115 11.14 -0.19 -6.44
N ARG A 116 11.39 -0.45 -7.72
CA ARG A 116 12.73 -0.34 -8.31
C ARG A 116 12.76 0.62 -9.47
N PRO A 117 13.83 1.44 -9.60
CA PRO A 117 14.00 2.31 -10.75
C PRO A 117 13.90 1.57 -12.08
N ARG A 118 13.12 2.10 -13.02
CA ARG A 118 12.79 1.60 -14.36
C ARG A 118 11.81 0.43 -14.42
N GLU A 119 11.29 -0.07 -13.32
CA GLU A 119 10.31 -1.15 -13.34
C GLU A 119 8.95 -0.64 -13.80
N THR A 120 8.51 0.49 -13.24
CA THR A 120 7.27 1.16 -13.68
C THR A 120 7.35 1.59 -15.14
N THR A 121 8.50 2.12 -15.57
CA THR A 121 8.74 2.49 -16.97
C THR A 121 8.59 1.29 -17.91
N LEU A 122 9.18 0.14 -17.57
CA LEU A 122 9.06 -1.09 -18.38
C LEU A 122 7.61 -1.57 -18.52
N LEU A 123 6.83 -1.47 -17.45
CA LEU A 123 5.42 -1.83 -17.45
C LEU A 123 4.58 -0.82 -18.23
N ALA A 124 4.82 0.47 -18.06
CA ALA A 124 4.14 1.55 -18.75
C ALA A 124 4.32 1.47 -20.27
N GLU A 125 5.56 1.28 -20.75
CA GLU A 125 5.88 1.07 -22.18
C GLU A 125 5.21 -0.16 -22.78
N TRP A 126 4.97 -1.18 -21.97
CA TRP A 126 4.34 -2.42 -22.41
C TRP A 126 2.82 -2.31 -22.43
N LEU A 127 2.24 -1.94 -21.30
CA LEU A 127 0.78 -1.98 -21.11
C LEU A 127 0.09 -0.81 -21.82
N LYS A 128 0.72 0.37 -21.85
CA LYS A 128 0.16 1.59 -22.43
C LYS A 128 -1.30 1.77 -22.01
N PRO A 129 -1.56 1.99 -20.71
CA PRO A 129 -2.91 1.99 -20.16
C PRO A 129 -3.80 3.03 -20.86
N GLU A 130 -5.09 2.76 -20.93
CA GLU A 130 -6.08 3.75 -21.36
C GLU A 130 -6.22 4.84 -20.32
N VAL A 131 -6.30 4.43 -19.04
CA VAL A 131 -6.40 5.30 -17.88
C VAL A 131 -5.28 5.01 -16.90
N THR A 132 -4.66 6.03 -16.35
CA THR A 132 -3.75 5.94 -15.21
C THR A 132 -4.32 6.67 -14.02
N ILE A 133 -4.43 5.99 -12.87
CA ILE A 133 -4.78 6.58 -11.60
C ILE A 133 -3.53 6.62 -10.73
N TRP A 134 -3.02 7.81 -10.44
CA TRP A 134 -1.85 8.00 -9.58
C TRP A 134 -2.30 8.49 -8.21
N VAL A 135 -2.52 7.54 -7.28
CA VAL A 135 -3.23 7.76 -6.02
C VAL A 135 -2.48 8.58 -4.99
N SER A 136 -1.16 8.49 -4.95
CA SER A 136 -0.35 9.21 -3.96
C SER A 136 1.12 9.27 -4.35
N LEU A 137 1.85 10.22 -3.76
CA LEU A 137 3.29 10.35 -3.92
C LEU A 137 3.95 10.59 -2.56
N GLY A 138 4.95 9.75 -2.23
CA GLY A 138 5.76 9.88 -1.02
C GLY A 138 6.94 8.92 -1.04
N ARG A 139 7.78 8.98 0.00
CA ARG A 139 9.02 8.21 0.13
C ARG A 139 8.75 6.75 0.46
N SER A 140 8.23 5.99 -0.53
CA SER A 140 8.20 4.54 -0.47
C SER A 140 9.42 3.96 -1.18
N HIS A 141 10.04 2.92 -0.62
CA HIS A 141 11.19 2.25 -1.23
C HIS A 141 12.38 3.19 -1.55
N ALA A 142 12.54 4.28 -0.79
CA ALA A 142 13.52 5.35 -1.03
C ALA A 142 14.96 4.83 -1.17
N VAL A 143 15.32 3.80 -0.42
CA VAL A 143 16.64 3.14 -0.45
C VAL A 143 17.09 2.70 -1.86
N TYR A 144 16.16 2.36 -2.74
CA TYR A 144 16.49 1.94 -4.11
C TYR A 144 16.82 3.12 -5.04
N TYR A 145 16.43 4.35 -4.64
CA TYR A 145 16.64 5.58 -5.40
C TYR A 145 17.86 6.38 -4.95
N ASP A 146 18.42 6.12 -3.76
CA ASP A 146 19.59 6.81 -3.20
C ASP A 146 20.78 6.89 -4.19
N LYS A 147 21.02 5.81 -4.95
CA LYS A 147 22.10 5.78 -5.94
C LYS A 147 21.88 6.70 -7.13
N LEU A 148 20.62 6.95 -7.52
CA LEU A 148 20.28 7.87 -8.59
C LEU A 148 20.51 9.31 -8.16
N VAL A 149 20.14 9.64 -6.93
CA VAL A 149 20.42 10.93 -6.32
C VAL A 149 21.92 11.15 -6.16
N ALA A 150 22.63 10.19 -5.60
CA ALA A 150 24.09 10.25 -5.43
C ALA A 150 24.88 10.36 -6.74
N SER A 151 24.31 9.91 -7.86
CA SER A 151 24.91 10.05 -9.20
C SER A 151 24.63 11.40 -9.86
N GLY A 152 23.81 12.27 -9.23
CA GLY A 152 23.37 13.54 -9.80
C GLY A 152 22.28 13.42 -10.87
N ALA A 153 21.68 12.23 -11.05
CA ALA A 153 20.59 12.03 -12.02
C ALA A 153 19.29 12.75 -11.59
N PHE A 154 19.09 12.94 -10.29
CA PHE A 154 17.98 13.66 -9.68
C PHE A 154 18.48 14.54 -8.54
N ALA A 155 17.81 15.67 -8.29
CA ALA A 155 18.16 16.59 -7.22
C ALA A 155 17.92 16.01 -5.83
N ASN A 156 16.88 15.21 -5.69
CA ASN A 156 16.48 14.55 -4.44
C ASN A 156 15.72 13.23 -4.72
N VAL A 157 15.40 12.50 -3.66
CA VAL A 157 14.71 11.21 -3.75
C VAL A 157 13.25 11.36 -4.18
N ASP A 158 12.60 12.44 -3.80
CA ASP A 158 11.19 12.69 -4.12
C ASP A 158 11.01 12.91 -5.63
N ASP A 159 11.93 13.66 -6.28
CA ASP A 159 11.96 13.83 -7.74
C ASP A 159 12.20 12.50 -8.46
N ALA A 160 13.09 11.65 -7.94
CA ALA A 160 13.39 10.36 -8.55
C ALA A 160 12.18 9.40 -8.48
N ILE A 161 11.48 9.36 -7.35
CA ILE A 161 10.27 8.56 -7.16
C ILE A 161 9.13 9.10 -8.03
N ALA A 162 8.92 10.42 -8.04
CA ALA A 162 7.90 11.07 -8.86
C ALA A 162 8.11 10.78 -10.35
N TYR A 163 9.35 10.87 -10.83
CA TYR A 163 9.69 10.56 -12.22
C TYR A 163 9.37 9.11 -12.59
N GLU A 164 9.62 8.14 -11.69
CA GLU A 164 9.32 6.73 -11.93
C GLU A 164 7.83 6.49 -12.04
N PHE A 165 7.03 6.94 -11.08
CA PHE A 165 5.57 6.77 -11.12
C PHE A 165 4.92 7.51 -12.31
N ALA A 166 5.43 8.70 -12.66
CA ALA A 166 4.96 9.46 -13.81
C ALA A 166 5.13 8.73 -15.15
N SER A 167 5.94 7.66 -15.20
CA SER A 167 6.07 6.84 -16.41
C SER A 167 4.74 6.28 -16.87
N LEU A 168 3.84 5.87 -15.94
CA LEU A 168 2.49 5.43 -16.30
C LEU A 168 1.63 6.56 -16.83
N ALA A 169 1.72 7.75 -16.24
CA ALA A 169 1.00 8.92 -16.73
C ALA A 169 1.47 9.32 -18.14
N ARG A 170 2.78 9.31 -18.41
CA ARG A 170 3.36 9.61 -19.74
C ARG A 170 2.94 8.61 -20.82
N HIS A 171 2.59 7.38 -20.47
CA HIS A 171 2.17 6.35 -21.41
C HIS A 171 0.66 6.11 -21.41
N ALA A 172 -0.11 6.87 -20.62
CA ALA A 172 -1.57 6.81 -20.65
C ALA A 172 -2.11 7.35 -21.98
N LYS A 173 -3.10 6.63 -22.56
CA LYS A 173 -3.64 6.98 -23.88
C LYS A 173 -4.73 8.04 -23.83
N LYS A 174 -5.52 8.10 -22.74
CA LYS A 174 -6.75 8.92 -22.70
C LYS A 174 -6.87 9.77 -21.47
N LEU A 175 -6.64 9.20 -20.28
CA LEU A 175 -6.92 9.89 -19.01
C LEU A 175 -5.84 9.60 -17.98
N VAL A 176 -5.47 10.62 -17.23
CA VAL A 176 -4.65 10.53 -16.02
C VAL A 176 -5.39 11.24 -14.89
N ILE A 177 -5.58 10.55 -13.76
CA ILE A 177 -6.21 11.11 -12.57
C ILE A 177 -5.15 11.20 -11.48
N ILE A 178 -4.97 12.39 -10.88
CA ILE A 178 -3.93 12.67 -9.89
C ILE A 178 -4.49 13.37 -8.66
N ASP A 179 -3.73 13.37 -7.56
CA ASP A 179 -3.96 14.26 -6.44
C ASP A 179 -3.56 15.71 -6.81
N GLY A 180 -4.55 16.59 -6.85
CA GLY A 180 -4.39 18.01 -7.16
C GLY A 180 -3.66 18.81 -6.08
N ALA A 181 -3.47 18.27 -4.87
CA ALA A 181 -2.65 18.92 -3.84
C ALA A 181 -1.15 18.66 -4.05
N SER A 182 -0.76 17.66 -4.83
CA SER A 182 0.63 17.30 -5.07
C SER A 182 1.25 18.11 -6.21
N LYS A 183 2.07 19.12 -5.87
CA LYS A 183 2.80 19.92 -6.85
C LYS A 183 3.70 19.08 -7.75
N LEU A 184 4.36 18.05 -7.20
CA LEU A 184 5.23 17.17 -7.99
C LEU A 184 4.44 16.35 -9.01
N MET A 185 3.26 15.83 -8.66
CA MET A 185 2.40 15.13 -9.62
C MET A 185 1.96 16.08 -10.75
N GLN A 186 1.52 17.29 -10.40
CA GLN A 186 1.14 18.30 -11.39
C GLN A 186 2.30 18.61 -12.35
N GLN A 187 3.50 18.89 -11.83
CA GLN A 187 4.69 19.15 -12.66
C GLN A 187 5.04 18.00 -13.60
N GLN A 188 4.94 16.75 -13.10
CA GLN A 188 5.24 15.56 -13.91
C GLN A 188 4.18 15.29 -15.00
N THR A 189 2.99 15.87 -14.88
CA THR A 189 1.87 15.68 -15.81
C THR A 189 1.58 16.88 -16.71
N GLU A 190 2.30 18.01 -16.58
CA GLU A 190 2.10 19.23 -17.38
C GLU A 190 2.25 19.02 -18.90
N LYS A 191 3.07 18.05 -19.32
CA LYS A 191 3.46 17.86 -20.73
C LYS A 191 3.13 16.44 -21.22
N ILE A 192 1.92 15.95 -20.90
CA ILE A 192 1.44 14.67 -21.39
C ILE A 192 0.26 14.87 -22.35
N ASP A 193 0.08 13.95 -23.31
CA ASP A 193 -0.97 14.06 -24.33
C ASP A 193 -2.36 13.67 -23.79
N ALA A 194 -2.41 12.83 -22.76
CA ALA A 194 -3.67 12.39 -22.15
C ALA A 194 -4.33 13.54 -21.36
N LYS A 195 -5.67 13.53 -21.27
CA LYS A 195 -6.39 14.43 -20.37
C LYS A 195 -5.95 14.20 -18.93
N VAL A 196 -5.63 15.28 -18.19
CA VAL A 196 -5.31 15.22 -16.76
C VAL A 196 -6.48 15.74 -15.96
N ILE A 197 -6.92 14.98 -14.97
CA ILE A 197 -7.89 15.41 -13.96
C ILE A 197 -7.18 15.41 -12.60
N ALA A 198 -7.17 16.56 -11.94
CA ALA A 198 -6.61 16.77 -10.61
C ALA A 198 -7.75 16.83 -9.59
N VAL A 199 -7.91 15.78 -8.77
CA VAL A 199 -8.92 15.75 -7.72
C VAL A 199 -8.45 16.56 -6.51
N SER A 200 -9.38 17.09 -5.74
CA SER A 200 -9.07 17.96 -4.61
C SER A 200 -9.96 17.69 -3.40
N LYS A 201 -9.54 18.23 -2.24
CA LYS A 201 -10.29 18.13 -0.98
C LYS A 201 -11.68 18.76 -1.05
N SER A 202 -11.95 19.63 -2.01
CA SER A 202 -13.29 20.23 -2.19
C SER A 202 -14.38 19.22 -2.54
N ALA A 203 -14.02 18.01 -2.96
CA ALA A 203 -14.95 16.91 -3.16
C ALA A 203 -15.52 16.36 -1.84
N LEU A 204 -14.79 16.50 -0.72
CA LEU A 204 -15.21 16.06 0.61
C LEU A 204 -15.93 17.19 1.35
N ARG A 205 -17.19 16.95 1.78
CA ARG A 205 -17.99 17.86 2.61
C ARG A 205 -17.81 17.61 4.09
N ALA A 206 -17.92 16.31 4.50
CA ALA A 206 -17.71 15.88 5.87
C ALA A 206 -17.13 14.46 5.93
N TYR A 207 -16.52 14.15 7.07
CA TYR A 207 -15.91 12.86 7.35
C TYR A 207 -16.28 12.43 8.77
N HIS A 208 -16.83 11.22 8.89
CA HIS A 208 -17.25 10.64 10.16
C HIS A 208 -16.65 9.25 10.30
N VAL A 209 -15.76 9.07 11.27
CA VAL A 209 -15.11 7.78 11.54
C VAL A 209 -15.45 7.26 12.93
N ARG A 210 -15.76 5.98 12.99
CA ARG A 210 -15.99 5.19 14.21
C ARG A 210 -15.21 3.88 14.09
N PRO A 211 -15.01 3.14 15.20
CA PRO A 211 -14.30 1.86 15.13
C PRO A 211 -14.88 0.87 14.12
N GLU A 212 -16.19 0.85 13.93
CA GLU A 212 -16.92 -0.13 13.10
C GLU A 212 -17.56 0.49 11.85
N SER A 213 -17.28 1.76 11.53
CA SER A 213 -17.85 2.40 10.34
C SER A 213 -17.15 3.69 9.96
N THR A 214 -17.20 4.02 8.68
CA THR A 214 -16.78 5.33 8.17
C THR A 214 -17.77 5.83 7.15
N THR A 215 -18.13 7.12 7.23
CA THR A 215 -18.93 7.80 6.21
C THR A 215 -18.15 9.00 5.68
N PHE A 216 -18.03 9.07 4.36
CA PHE A 216 -17.53 10.22 3.61
C PHE A 216 -18.72 10.90 2.93
N GLU A 217 -19.04 12.11 3.35
CA GLU A 217 -20.05 12.95 2.66
C GLU A 217 -19.34 13.66 1.51
N MET A 218 -19.45 13.10 0.31
CA MET A 218 -18.87 13.68 -0.88
C MET A 218 -19.87 14.61 -1.60
N THR A 219 -19.41 15.41 -2.55
CA THR A 219 -20.30 16.29 -3.33
C THR A 219 -21.25 15.52 -4.23
N SER A 220 -20.93 14.30 -4.61
CA SER A 220 -21.71 13.39 -5.46
C SER A 220 -22.69 12.50 -4.70
N GLY A 221 -22.47 12.30 -3.39
CA GLY A 221 -23.24 11.38 -2.53
C GLY A 221 -22.37 10.84 -1.38
N ASP A 222 -22.98 10.08 -0.48
CA ASP A 222 -22.32 9.60 0.72
C ASP A 222 -21.81 8.18 0.54
N PHE A 223 -20.51 7.98 0.76
CA PHE A 223 -19.89 6.66 0.77
C PHE A 223 -19.79 6.12 2.19
N THR A 224 -20.30 4.90 2.42
CA THR A 224 -20.32 4.27 3.74
C THR A 224 -19.60 2.92 3.72
N PHE A 225 -18.69 2.74 4.71
CA PHE A 225 -17.91 1.53 4.93
C PHE A 225 -18.25 0.92 6.29
N HIS A 226 -18.02 -0.40 6.44
CA HIS A 226 -18.11 -1.11 7.73
C HIS A 226 -16.81 -1.11 8.54
N ASP A 227 -15.73 -0.52 8.01
CA ASP A 227 -14.43 -0.46 8.65
C ASP A 227 -14.00 0.99 8.90
N PRO A 228 -13.03 1.23 9.81
CA PRO A 228 -12.42 2.54 9.98
C PRO A 228 -11.50 2.85 8.80
N MET A 229 -11.87 3.84 8.00
CA MET A 229 -11.11 4.28 6.83
C MET A 229 -10.50 5.66 7.11
N PRO A 230 -9.19 5.88 6.85
CA PRO A 230 -8.58 7.19 7.00
C PRO A 230 -9.23 8.25 6.11
N MET A 231 -9.23 9.51 6.59
CA MET A 231 -9.83 10.62 5.87
C MET A 231 -9.26 10.77 4.46
N GLU A 232 -7.98 10.50 4.26
CA GLU A 232 -7.29 10.59 2.97
C GLU A 232 -7.89 9.66 1.89
N ASN A 233 -8.69 8.67 2.27
CA ASN A 233 -9.40 7.82 1.31
C ASN A 233 -10.44 8.59 0.48
N TYR A 234 -10.82 9.83 0.89
CA TYR A 234 -11.63 10.70 0.04
C TYR A 234 -11.01 10.92 -1.35
N LEU A 235 -9.66 10.90 -1.44
CA LEU A 235 -8.96 11.03 -2.72
C LEU A 235 -9.25 9.85 -3.64
N GLN A 236 -9.18 8.61 -3.12
CA GLN A 236 -9.50 7.42 -3.90
C GLN A 236 -10.98 7.41 -4.34
N LEU A 237 -11.89 7.88 -3.46
CA LEU A 237 -13.30 8.00 -3.80
C LEU A 237 -13.51 9.03 -4.92
N ALA A 238 -12.92 10.22 -4.80
CA ALA A 238 -12.99 11.23 -5.85
C ALA A 238 -12.36 10.76 -7.17
N MET A 239 -11.24 10.02 -7.12
CA MET A 239 -10.63 9.41 -8.31
C MET A 239 -11.51 8.33 -8.92
N LEU A 240 -12.21 7.56 -8.09
CA LEU A 240 -13.19 6.56 -8.54
C LEU A 240 -14.36 7.23 -9.26
N GLU A 241 -14.89 8.32 -8.73
CA GLU A 241 -15.95 9.11 -9.35
C GLU A 241 -15.55 9.59 -10.74
N GLU A 242 -14.36 10.18 -10.86
CA GLU A 242 -13.83 10.65 -12.15
C GLU A 242 -13.61 9.49 -13.16
N LEU A 243 -13.18 8.33 -12.68
CA LEU A 243 -13.06 7.13 -13.50
C LEU A 243 -14.44 6.68 -14.00
N MET A 244 -15.43 6.56 -13.11
CA MET A 244 -16.78 6.11 -13.47
C MET A 244 -17.46 7.09 -14.43
N GLN A 245 -17.32 8.40 -14.18
CA GLN A 245 -17.80 9.44 -15.10
C GLN A 245 -17.15 9.35 -16.49
N TYR A 246 -15.82 9.15 -16.54
CA TYR A 246 -15.11 8.96 -17.83
C TYR A 246 -15.62 7.75 -18.60
N LEU A 247 -15.96 6.67 -17.90
CA LEU A 247 -16.47 5.44 -18.51
C LEU A 247 -17.97 5.50 -18.85
N GLY A 248 -18.68 6.56 -18.42
CA GLY A 248 -20.13 6.68 -18.58
C GLY A 248 -20.92 5.63 -17.78
N ARG A 249 -20.39 5.25 -16.60
CA ARG A 249 -20.99 4.26 -15.70
C ARG A 249 -21.53 4.95 -14.45
N ASP A 250 -22.62 4.42 -13.91
CA ASP A 250 -23.13 4.84 -12.60
C ASP A 250 -22.19 4.36 -11.49
N ILE A 251 -22.14 5.12 -10.40
CA ILE A 251 -21.33 4.78 -9.23
C ILE A 251 -22.21 4.25 -8.09
N THR A 252 -21.77 3.15 -7.47
CA THR A 252 -22.37 2.61 -6.26
C THR A 252 -21.75 3.27 -5.04
N HIS A 253 -22.56 3.97 -4.24
CA HIS A 253 -22.12 4.67 -3.03
C HIS A 253 -22.12 3.77 -1.78
N ASP A 254 -22.90 2.70 -1.78
CA ASP A 254 -22.91 1.73 -0.68
C ASP A 254 -21.70 0.80 -0.76
N LEU A 255 -20.69 1.09 0.04
CA LEU A 255 -19.43 0.32 0.11
C LEU A 255 -19.34 -0.55 1.38
N ARG A 256 -20.50 -0.91 1.97
CA ARG A 256 -20.51 -1.81 3.14
C ARG A 256 -20.05 -3.22 2.82
N SER A 257 -20.10 -3.64 1.58
CA SER A 257 -19.54 -4.91 1.10
C SER A 257 -18.05 -4.83 0.75
N PHE A 258 -17.44 -3.63 0.81
CA PHE A 258 -16.02 -3.46 0.57
C PHE A 258 -15.20 -4.23 1.61
N ILE A 259 -14.27 -5.05 1.15
CA ILE A 259 -13.37 -5.80 2.01
C ILE A 259 -12.05 -5.06 2.09
N VAL A 260 -11.70 -4.61 3.28
CA VAL A 260 -10.40 -3.97 3.52
C VAL A 260 -9.28 -4.96 3.21
N PRO A 261 -8.25 -4.58 2.44
CA PRO A 261 -7.14 -5.47 2.15
C PRO A 261 -6.39 -5.89 3.42
N VAL A 262 -5.98 -7.14 3.49
CA VAL A 262 -5.30 -7.78 4.63
C VAL A 262 -4.17 -6.91 5.20
N GLY A 263 -4.15 -6.74 6.52
CA GLY A 263 -3.17 -5.95 7.25
C GLY A 263 -3.28 -4.43 7.06
N ARG A 264 -4.45 -3.93 6.62
CA ARG A 264 -4.74 -2.50 6.42
C ARG A 264 -6.04 -2.12 7.11
N ASN A 265 -5.95 -1.34 8.18
CA ASN A 265 -7.07 -0.77 8.99
C ASN A 265 -8.16 -1.77 9.41
N HIS A 266 -7.87 -3.07 9.51
CA HIS A 266 -8.86 -4.01 10.03
C HIS A 266 -9.16 -3.72 11.49
N PHE A 267 -10.44 -3.58 11.78
CA PHE A 267 -10.93 -3.57 13.14
C PHE A 267 -11.15 -5.00 13.62
N LEU A 268 -10.44 -5.38 14.68
CA LEU A 268 -10.45 -6.74 15.24
C LEU A 268 -10.79 -6.68 16.74
N ARG A 269 -11.39 -7.73 17.25
CA ARG A 269 -11.64 -7.87 18.68
C ARG A 269 -10.48 -8.56 19.36
N GLY A 270 -9.88 -7.89 20.34
CA GLY A 270 -8.87 -8.47 21.21
C GLY A 270 -9.45 -9.17 22.43
N ALA A 271 -8.63 -9.95 23.12
CA ALA A 271 -8.98 -10.56 24.38
C ALA A 271 -9.39 -9.48 25.41
N HIS A 272 -10.24 -9.86 26.36
CA HIS A 272 -10.71 -8.99 27.45
C HIS A 272 -11.47 -7.71 27.01
N GLY A 273 -11.90 -7.61 25.74
CA GLY A 273 -12.67 -6.47 25.23
C GLY A 273 -11.85 -5.37 24.57
N VAL A 274 -10.53 -5.52 24.49
CA VAL A 274 -9.62 -4.60 23.75
C VAL A 274 -10.03 -4.54 22.29
N LYS A 275 -9.99 -3.35 21.70
CA LYS A 275 -10.24 -3.10 20.28
C LYS A 275 -8.90 -2.93 19.58
N LEU A 276 -8.66 -3.72 18.54
CA LEU A 276 -7.41 -3.74 17.79
C LEU A 276 -7.64 -3.16 16.39
N ILE A 277 -6.83 -2.22 15.96
CA ILE A 277 -6.80 -1.71 14.59
C ILE A 277 -5.50 -2.17 13.97
N ASP A 278 -5.57 -3.20 13.10
CA ASP A 278 -4.39 -3.72 12.39
C ASP A 278 -4.11 -2.93 11.11
N SER A 279 -2.95 -2.29 11.06
CA SER A 279 -2.40 -1.64 9.88
C SER A 279 -0.91 -1.98 9.70
N THR A 280 -0.56 -3.25 9.94
CA THR A 280 0.84 -3.71 10.02
C THR A 280 1.45 -4.12 8.67
N TYR A 281 0.71 -4.06 7.56
CA TYR A 281 1.21 -4.51 6.25
C TYR A 281 2.44 -3.73 5.79
N ASN A 282 2.39 -2.39 5.81
CA ASN A 282 3.48 -1.49 5.44
C ASN A 282 3.48 -0.24 6.32
N ALA A 283 4.65 0.40 6.41
CA ALA A 283 4.83 1.63 7.16
C ALA A 283 5.69 2.63 6.38
N HIS A 284 5.08 3.75 6.03
CA HIS A 284 5.70 4.95 5.47
C HIS A 284 5.08 6.16 6.16
N LEU A 285 5.78 7.27 6.26
CA LEU A 285 5.33 8.43 7.03
C LEU A 285 3.92 8.89 6.63
N ILE A 286 3.58 8.90 5.33
CA ILE A 286 2.23 9.24 4.84
C ILE A 286 1.19 8.31 5.45
N SER A 287 1.42 7.01 5.42
CA SER A 287 0.47 6.03 5.96
C SER A 287 0.44 6.01 7.49
N MET A 288 1.55 6.37 8.16
CA MET A 288 1.57 6.61 9.62
C MET A 288 0.67 7.79 9.95
N LYS A 289 0.85 8.92 9.25
CA LYS A 289 0.04 10.13 9.44
C LYS A 289 -1.45 9.86 9.26
N SER A 290 -1.83 9.16 8.20
CA SER A 290 -3.24 8.84 7.94
C SER A 290 -3.86 8.02 9.07
N MET A 291 -3.14 7.02 9.61
CA MET A 291 -3.66 6.17 10.67
C MET A 291 -3.70 6.88 12.04
N VAL A 292 -2.66 7.66 12.36
CA VAL A 292 -2.63 8.47 13.58
C VAL A 292 -3.77 9.48 13.58
N ASN A 293 -3.93 10.24 12.49
CA ASN A 293 -5.02 11.21 12.34
C ASN A 293 -6.40 10.54 12.42
N MET A 294 -6.59 9.38 11.77
CA MET A 294 -7.84 8.64 11.84
C MET A 294 -8.22 8.28 13.28
N LEU A 295 -7.28 7.76 14.06
CA LEU A 295 -7.56 7.39 15.45
C LEU A 295 -7.77 8.64 16.32
N SER A 296 -7.06 9.74 16.06
CA SER A 296 -7.29 11.02 16.76
C SER A 296 -8.70 11.60 16.49
N GLU A 297 -9.18 11.47 15.24
CA GLU A 297 -10.54 11.93 14.88
C GLU A 297 -11.67 11.07 15.50
N MET A 298 -11.38 9.82 15.89
CA MET A 298 -12.38 8.98 16.55
C MET A 298 -12.70 9.53 17.93
N LYS A 299 -13.99 9.72 18.23
CA LYS A 299 -14.49 10.13 19.56
C LYS A 299 -14.60 8.93 20.49
N ILE A 300 -13.45 8.40 20.91
CA ILE A 300 -13.32 7.25 21.82
C ILE A 300 -12.33 7.60 22.94
N ALA A 301 -12.50 6.95 24.09
CA ALA A 301 -11.55 7.00 25.19
C ALA A 301 -10.42 5.96 24.99
N HIS A 302 -9.35 6.07 25.79
CA HIS A 302 -8.26 5.08 25.91
C HIS A 302 -7.63 4.68 24.58
N LYS A 303 -7.08 5.69 23.88
CA LYS A 303 -6.36 5.52 22.60
C LYS A 303 -4.90 5.15 22.86
N TRP A 304 -4.49 4.00 22.35
CA TRP A 304 -3.11 3.53 22.41
C TRP A 304 -2.53 3.36 21.02
N ALA A 305 -1.23 3.53 20.86
CA ALA A 305 -0.52 3.29 19.62
C ALA A 305 0.68 2.37 19.83
N VAL A 306 0.76 1.29 19.04
CA VAL A 306 1.91 0.39 18.96
C VAL A 306 2.57 0.60 17.61
N ILE A 307 3.72 1.27 17.61
CA ILE A 307 4.35 1.80 16.40
C ILE A 307 5.71 1.12 16.19
N GLY A 308 5.86 0.46 15.04
CA GLY A 308 7.11 -0.17 14.61
C GLY A 308 7.92 0.68 13.63
N ASP A 309 9.13 0.20 13.33
CA ASP A 309 10.04 0.86 12.38
C ASP A 309 9.39 1.04 10.99
N MET A 310 9.70 2.16 10.34
CA MET A 310 9.53 2.34 8.90
C MET A 310 10.80 1.82 8.21
N VAL A 311 10.66 0.81 7.37
CA VAL A 311 11.78 0.18 6.65
C VAL A 311 11.96 0.79 5.25
N GLU A 312 13.13 0.52 4.63
CA GLU A 312 13.45 0.94 3.25
C GLU A 312 13.49 2.45 3.01
N GLN A 313 13.73 3.26 4.08
CA GLN A 313 13.81 4.71 3.99
C GLN A 313 15.17 5.21 3.45
N GLY A 314 16.20 4.36 3.40
CA GLY A 314 17.53 4.71 2.89
C GLY A 314 18.16 5.88 3.63
N ALA A 315 18.70 6.85 2.90
CA ALA A 315 19.32 8.04 3.46
C ALA A 315 18.35 8.94 4.26
N SER A 316 17.03 8.82 4.03
CA SER A 316 16.00 9.60 4.73
C SER A 316 15.57 8.99 6.07
N GLU A 317 16.15 7.87 6.51
CA GLU A 317 15.68 7.09 7.66
C GLU A 317 15.55 7.91 8.95
N ALA A 318 16.58 8.68 9.28
CA ALA A 318 16.57 9.51 10.50
C ALA A 318 15.51 10.62 10.42
N GLU A 319 15.46 11.33 9.28
CA GLU A 319 14.49 12.42 9.02
C GLU A 319 13.04 11.93 9.13
N GLU A 320 12.71 10.82 8.48
CA GLU A 320 11.34 10.28 8.46
C GLU A 320 10.90 9.78 9.85
N HIS A 321 11.81 9.16 10.65
CA HIS A 321 11.49 8.73 12.00
C HIS A 321 11.43 9.90 13.01
N THR A 322 12.18 10.99 12.79
CA THR A 322 12.03 12.22 13.57
C THR A 322 10.66 12.86 13.33
N LYS A 323 10.23 12.99 12.06
CA LYS A 323 8.89 13.45 11.71
C LYS A 323 7.77 12.57 12.27
N LEU A 324 7.99 11.25 12.35
CA LEU A 324 7.08 10.35 13.03
C LEU A 324 6.98 10.67 14.53
N GLY A 325 8.10 11.03 15.19
CA GLY A 325 8.12 11.50 16.56
C GLY A 325 7.30 12.77 16.77
N GLU A 326 7.46 13.76 15.89
CA GLU A 326 6.67 15.00 15.90
C GLU A 326 5.17 14.72 15.75
N LEU A 327 4.80 13.84 14.80
CA LEU A 327 3.43 13.42 14.58
C LEU A 327 2.80 12.75 15.82
N LEU A 328 3.54 11.87 16.49
CA LEU A 328 3.07 11.17 17.67
C LEU A 328 3.01 12.09 18.90
N ALA A 329 3.95 13.02 19.02
CA ALA A 329 3.93 14.04 20.06
C ALA A 329 2.70 14.97 19.96
N ASP A 330 2.19 15.24 18.74
CA ASP A 330 0.99 16.05 18.51
C ASP A 330 -0.33 15.25 18.60
N SER A 331 -0.28 13.93 18.83
CA SER A 331 -1.46 13.07 18.94
C SER A 331 -2.15 13.19 20.32
N ASP A 332 -3.31 12.54 20.46
CA ASP A 332 -4.04 12.42 21.72
C ASP A 332 -3.99 11.01 22.33
N PHE A 333 -2.93 10.25 22.04
CA PHE A 333 -2.74 8.92 22.60
C PHE A 333 -2.39 8.96 24.09
N GLU A 334 -3.05 8.15 24.91
CA GLU A 334 -2.73 7.98 26.32
C GLU A 334 -1.41 7.21 26.51
N GLN A 335 -1.19 6.22 25.64
CA GLN A 335 -0.01 5.36 25.67
C GLN A 335 0.56 5.16 24.29
N ILE A 336 1.87 5.36 24.14
CA ILE A 336 2.64 5.05 22.94
C ILE A 336 3.64 3.94 23.27
N VAL A 337 3.59 2.85 22.49
CA VAL A 337 4.52 1.72 22.58
C VAL A 337 5.34 1.67 21.29
N LEU A 338 6.62 1.95 21.38
CA LEU A 338 7.54 1.92 20.24
C LEU A 338 8.23 0.54 20.15
N VAL A 339 8.27 -0.05 18.95
CA VAL A 339 8.88 -1.38 18.76
C VAL A 339 9.86 -1.36 17.60
N GLY A 340 11.14 -1.41 17.89
CA GLY A 340 12.20 -1.41 16.91
C GLY A 340 13.36 -0.47 17.25
N ARG A 341 14.47 -0.66 16.55
CA ARG A 341 15.68 0.13 16.80
C ARG A 341 15.58 1.57 16.31
N ARG A 342 14.92 1.78 15.16
CA ARG A 342 14.82 3.09 14.51
C ARG A 342 13.88 4.01 15.28
N VAL A 343 12.70 3.51 15.63
CA VAL A 343 11.76 4.26 16.46
C VAL A 343 12.35 4.56 17.85
N THR A 344 13.12 3.64 18.44
CA THR A 344 13.85 3.90 19.70
C THR A 344 14.93 4.98 19.52
N GLN A 345 15.66 4.96 18.42
CA GLN A 345 16.78 5.86 18.19
C GLN A 345 16.35 7.27 17.77
N TYR A 346 15.32 7.41 16.93
CA TYR A 346 14.98 8.68 16.28
C TYR A 346 13.61 9.23 16.70
N THR A 347 12.63 8.36 17.00
CA THR A 347 11.25 8.75 17.33
C THR A 347 11.08 9.01 18.84
N LEU A 348 11.58 8.10 19.68
CA LEU A 348 11.46 8.21 21.12
C LEU A 348 11.97 9.54 21.69
N PRO A 349 13.18 10.03 21.35
CA PRO A 349 13.69 11.28 21.93
C PRO A 349 12.81 12.50 21.65
N VAL A 350 12.11 12.51 20.51
CA VAL A 350 11.19 13.61 20.14
C VAL A 350 9.95 13.60 21.03
N ILE A 351 9.37 12.42 21.29
CA ILE A 351 8.19 12.28 22.14
C ILE A 351 8.54 12.58 23.61
N GLU A 352 9.71 12.10 24.09
CA GLU A 352 10.16 12.38 25.46
C GLU A 352 10.44 13.86 25.70
N GLN A 353 10.98 14.57 24.70
CA GLN A 353 11.22 16.00 24.79
C GLN A 353 9.91 16.80 24.89
N ASP A 354 8.85 16.35 24.24
CA ASP A 354 7.52 16.95 24.34
C ASP A 354 6.88 16.73 25.72
N GLY A 355 7.06 15.57 26.32
CA GLY A 355 6.70 15.25 27.70
C GLY A 355 5.19 15.10 27.99
N ARG A 356 4.32 15.18 26.98
CA ARG A 356 2.84 15.06 27.14
C ARG A 356 2.35 13.61 27.21
N HIS A 357 3.13 12.66 26.70
CA HIS A 357 2.70 11.27 26.49
C HIS A 357 3.41 10.30 27.43
N THR A 358 2.69 9.27 27.84
CA THR A 358 3.32 8.06 28.37
C THR A 358 3.87 7.24 27.20
N VAL A 359 5.21 7.12 27.12
CA VAL A 359 5.88 6.38 26.05
C VAL A 359 6.80 5.30 26.65
N VAL A 360 6.77 4.12 26.04
CA VAL A 360 7.72 3.03 26.32
C VAL A 360 8.29 2.50 25.00
N SER A 361 9.51 2.00 25.03
CA SER A 361 10.19 1.53 23.83
C SER A 361 10.84 0.17 24.05
N PHE A 362 10.67 -0.72 23.07
CA PHE A 362 11.21 -2.07 23.05
C PHE A 362 11.96 -2.34 21.75
N THR A 363 13.10 -2.99 21.83
CA THR A 363 13.83 -3.45 20.64
C THR A 363 13.41 -4.86 20.20
N LYS A 364 12.74 -5.61 21.08
CA LYS A 364 12.23 -6.95 20.82
C LYS A 364 10.69 -6.95 20.83
N THR A 365 10.11 -7.58 19.85
CA THR A 365 8.65 -7.67 19.69
C THR A 365 8.00 -8.47 20.83
N GLN A 366 8.69 -9.48 21.38
CA GLN A 366 8.19 -10.24 22.53
C GLN A 366 8.03 -9.37 23.77
N ASP A 367 9.03 -8.52 24.07
CA ASP A 367 8.97 -7.66 25.26
C ASP A 367 7.80 -6.66 25.18
N ALA A 368 7.48 -6.19 23.95
CA ALA A 368 6.32 -5.35 23.71
C ALA A 368 4.99 -6.12 23.91
N LEU A 369 4.91 -7.37 23.47
CA LEU A 369 3.76 -8.21 23.73
C LEU A 369 3.54 -8.43 25.24
N ASP A 370 4.61 -8.77 25.96
CA ASP A 370 4.55 -9.02 27.42
C ASP A 370 4.05 -7.75 28.16
N TYR A 371 4.54 -6.58 27.73
CA TYR A 371 4.07 -5.30 28.26
C TYR A 371 2.58 -5.08 28.00
N LEU A 372 2.12 -5.28 26.77
CA LEU A 372 0.72 -5.10 26.39
C LEU A 372 -0.21 -6.04 27.16
N GLN A 373 0.15 -7.32 27.30
CA GLN A 373 -0.63 -8.28 28.06
C GLN A 373 -0.76 -7.95 29.56
N GLN A 374 0.22 -7.25 30.13
CA GLN A 374 0.19 -6.82 31.53
C GLN A 374 -0.60 -5.52 31.75
N HIS A 375 -0.70 -4.65 30.76
CA HIS A 375 -1.21 -3.29 30.94
C HIS A 375 -2.56 -3.04 30.25
N LEU A 376 -2.94 -3.82 29.25
CA LEU A 376 -4.26 -3.72 28.62
C LEU A 376 -5.36 -4.22 29.58
N LYS A 377 -6.39 -3.40 29.79
CA LYS A 377 -7.48 -3.66 30.76
C LYS A 377 -8.80 -4.07 30.08
N GLY A 378 -8.91 -3.86 28.75
CA GLY A 378 -10.12 -4.21 27.98
C GLY A 378 -10.94 -3.02 27.47
N GLU A 379 -10.58 -1.81 27.81
CA GLU A 379 -11.29 -0.58 27.39
C GLU A 379 -10.57 0.14 26.24
N GLU A 380 -9.33 -0.25 25.95
CA GLU A 380 -8.44 0.43 25.02
C GLU A 380 -8.79 0.14 23.56
N THR A 381 -8.58 1.16 22.72
CA THR A 381 -8.48 1.00 21.26
C THR A 381 -7.02 1.19 20.87
N VAL A 382 -6.41 0.13 20.33
CA VAL A 382 -4.98 0.05 20.07
C VAL A 382 -4.72 0.02 18.57
N LEU A 383 -4.02 1.03 18.05
CA LEU A 383 -3.53 1.04 16.68
C LEU A 383 -2.18 0.29 16.59
N PHE A 384 -2.08 -0.68 15.72
CA PHE A 384 -0.83 -1.37 15.37
C PHE A 384 -0.37 -0.95 13.98
N LYS A 385 0.81 -0.30 13.90
CA LYS A 385 1.36 0.11 12.61
C LYS A 385 2.88 0.12 12.60
N GLY A 386 3.46 -0.52 11.60
CA GLY A 386 4.91 -0.59 11.47
C GLY A 386 5.41 -1.98 11.12
N SER A 387 6.73 -2.12 10.99
CA SER A 387 7.41 -3.41 10.82
C SER A 387 7.68 -4.09 12.16
N GLN A 388 8.63 -5.03 12.21
CA GLN A 388 9.02 -5.81 13.40
C GLN A 388 8.02 -6.90 13.79
N TYR A 389 7.29 -7.44 12.81
CA TYR A 389 6.30 -8.50 13.03
C TYR A 389 5.17 -8.08 14.00
N LEU A 390 4.73 -6.83 13.96
CA LEU A 390 3.62 -6.37 14.79
C LEU A 390 2.32 -7.14 14.52
N GLU A 391 2.13 -7.69 13.32
CA GLU A 391 1.03 -8.60 13.01
C GLU A 391 1.00 -9.84 13.90
N TRP A 392 2.18 -10.28 14.41
CA TRP A 392 2.26 -11.36 15.38
C TRP A 392 1.80 -10.91 16.77
N VAL A 393 2.08 -9.69 17.17
CA VAL A 393 1.55 -9.14 18.44
C VAL A 393 0.04 -9.08 18.37
N VAL A 394 -0.52 -8.58 17.27
CA VAL A 394 -1.98 -8.58 17.05
C VAL A 394 -2.54 -10.01 17.13
N GLU A 395 -1.91 -10.99 16.44
CA GLU A 395 -2.29 -12.40 16.48
C GLU A 395 -2.41 -12.96 17.92
N LYS A 396 -1.47 -12.60 18.81
CA LYS A 396 -1.47 -13.05 20.20
C LYS A 396 -2.47 -12.33 21.11
N LEU A 397 -3.03 -11.21 20.66
CA LEU A 397 -4.03 -10.43 21.39
C LEU A 397 -5.46 -10.67 20.89
N LEU A 398 -5.68 -11.43 19.80
CA LEU A 398 -7.00 -11.71 19.25
C LEU A 398 -7.90 -12.44 20.26
N ALA A 399 -9.18 -12.09 20.31
CA ALA A 399 -10.20 -12.84 21.04
C ALA A 399 -10.58 -14.13 20.31
N ASP A 400 -10.67 -14.06 18.96
CA ASP A 400 -10.94 -15.23 18.11
C ASP A 400 -9.72 -15.53 17.24
N PRO A 401 -9.07 -16.70 17.41
CA PRO A 401 -7.94 -17.10 16.58
C PRO A 401 -8.25 -17.22 15.09
N THR A 402 -9.50 -17.33 14.67
CA THR A 402 -9.89 -17.40 13.25
C THR A 402 -9.68 -16.06 12.54
N ASP A 403 -9.70 -14.95 13.27
CA ASP A 403 -9.44 -13.60 12.75
C ASP A 403 -7.98 -13.40 12.26
N THR A 404 -7.09 -14.37 12.52
CA THR A 404 -5.75 -14.40 11.89
C THR A 404 -5.79 -14.37 10.37
N ALA A 405 -6.91 -14.75 9.76
CA ALA A 405 -7.12 -14.66 8.31
C ALA A 405 -7.05 -13.21 7.78
N PHE A 406 -7.34 -12.21 8.62
CA PHE A 406 -7.27 -10.79 8.28
C PHE A 406 -5.87 -10.18 8.47
N LEU A 407 -4.93 -10.92 9.09
CA LEU A 407 -3.58 -10.44 9.34
C LEU A 407 -2.65 -10.70 8.16
N ALA A 408 -1.71 -9.78 7.96
CA ALA A 408 -0.67 -9.94 6.95
C ALA A 408 0.31 -11.07 7.29
N ARG A 409 1.04 -11.57 6.29
CA ARG A 409 2.19 -12.48 6.43
C ARG A 409 1.88 -13.80 7.15
N GLN A 410 0.71 -14.40 6.88
CA GLN A 410 0.27 -15.66 7.47
C GLN A 410 0.71 -16.91 6.67
N ASP A 411 1.39 -16.75 5.53
CA ASP A 411 1.90 -17.87 4.74
C ASP A 411 3.08 -18.62 5.44
N LYS A 412 3.31 -19.87 5.02
CA LYS A 412 4.36 -20.72 5.61
C LYS A 412 5.76 -20.11 5.59
N ALA A 413 6.08 -19.32 4.54
CA ALA A 413 7.41 -18.72 4.41
C ALA A 413 7.57 -17.52 5.37
N ALA A 414 6.52 -16.73 5.54
CA ALA A 414 6.48 -15.63 6.50
C ALA A 414 6.56 -16.16 7.95
N ARG A 415 5.77 -17.18 8.31
CA ARG A 415 5.84 -17.83 9.62
C ARG A 415 7.23 -18.42 9.89
N LYS A 416 7.87 -19.06 8.90
CA LYS A 416 9.24 -19.56 9.05
C LYS A 416 10.27 -18.43 9.29
N ARG A 417 10.15 -17.31 8.59
CA ARG A 417 11.01 -16.14 8.85
C ARG A 417 10.79 -15.59 10.25
N ARG A 418 9.53 -15.44 10.68
CA ARG A 418 9.16 -14.98 12.02
C ARG A 418 9.74 -15.90 13.12
N ALA A 419 9.69 -17.21 12.94
CA ALA A 419 10.27 -18.19 13.87
C ALA A 419 11.80 -18.03 14.05
N THR A 420 12.53 -17.54 13.03
CA THR A 420 13.97 -17.24 13.18
C THR A 420 14.26 -16.06 14.13
N TRP A 421 13.24 -15.29 14.47
CA TRP A 421 13.28 -14.18 15.46
C TRP A 421 12.76 -14.63 16.84
N GLY A 422 12.47 -15.92 17.01
CA GLY A 422 11.93 -16.47 18.27
C GLY A 422 10.43 -16.23 18.45
N LEU A 423 9.71 -15.76 17.42
CA LEU A 423 8.28 -15.44 17.45
C LEU A 423 7.47 -16.60 16.84
N ASN A 424 6.92 -17.48 17.67
CA ASN A 424 6.16 -18.68 17.29
C ASN A 424 4.66 -18.51 17.58
#